data_ace27b7d9665b5b2b4fbcc8a34e0f206
#
_entry.id   ace27b7d9665b5b2b4fbcc8a34e0f206
#
_cell.length_a   1.000
_cell.length_b   1.000
_cell.length_c   1.000
_cell.angle_alpha   90.00
_cell.angle_beta   90.00
_cell.angle_gamma   90.00
#
_symmetry.space_group_name_H-M   'P 1'
#
loop_
_entity.id
_entity.type
_entity.pdbx_description
1 polymer ?
#
loop_
_entity_poly.entity_id
_entity_poly.type
_entity_poly.pdbx_seq_one_letter_code
_entity_poly.pdbx_strand_id
1 'polypeptide(L)'
;IAAKRDLYDPRVLSRIQRGAEQDAADYINLVSARKDFSRRVRTITEPYDALLMPTVPIVAPRLRDLESDEAFSRINLLMLRNPTLANFLDGCSISIPCHRQGDAPVGLMLIGQHADDARLLAIAGAIERLVAPRY
;
A
#
# COMPACT_ATOMS: atom_id res chain seq x y z
N ILE A 1 -6.02 6.14 -23.59
CA ILE A 1 -7.28 6.32 -22.84
C ILE A 1 -8.38 6.77 -23.80
N ALA A 2 -8.21 7.83 -24.59
CA ALA A 2 -9.27 8.38 -25.43
C ALA A 2 -9.89 7.36 -26.39
N ALA A 3 -9.09 6.50 -27.04
CA ALA A 3 -9.56 5.53 -28.03
C ALA A 3 -10.18 4.24 -27.43
N LYS A 4 -10.06 4.03 -26.12
CA LYS A 4 -10.50 2.80 -25.44
C LYS A 4 -11.20 3.10 -24.11
N ARG A 5 -11.86 4.25 -24.04
CA ARG A 5 -12.50 4.75 -22.80
C ARG A 5 -13.50 3.76 -22.21
N ASP A 6 -14.27 3.11 -23.06
CA ASP A 6 -15.35 2.20 -22.69
C ASP A 6 -14.88 0.84 -22.14
N LEU A 7 -13.54 0.58 -22.22
CA LEU A 7 -12.95 -0.63 -21.64
C LEU A 7 -12.48 -0.43 -20.19
N TYR A 8 -12.55 0.77 -19.66
CA TYR A 8 -12.18 1.07 -18.27
C TYR A 8 -13.39 1.06 -17.36
N ASP A 9 -13.22 0.53 -16.15
CA ASP A 9 -14.18 0.77 -15.08
C ASP A 9 -14.34 2.28 -14.87
N PRO A 10 -15.56 2.83 -14.82
CA PRO A 10 -15.79 4.28 -14.69
C PRO A 10 -15.11 4.92 -13.48
N ARG A 11 -15.03 4.21 -12.35
CA ARG A 11 -14.40 4.69 -11.12
C ARG A 11 -12.88 4.77 -11.28
N VAL A 12 -12.28 3.80 -11.97
CA VAL A 12 -10.86 3.81 -12.31
C VAL A 12 -10.55 4.90 -13.32
N LEU A 13 -11.37 5.04 -14.37
CA LEU A 13 -11.22 6.06 -15.41
C LEU A 13 -11.21 7.47 -14.82
N SER A 14 -12.15 7.78 -13.95
CA SER A 14 -12.23 9.08 -13.26
C SER A 14 -10.93 9.43 -12.52
N ARG A 15 -10.32 8.45 -11.85
CA ARG A 15 -9.04 8.64 -11.14
C ARG A 15 -7.87 8.90 -12.10
N ILE A 16 -7.81 8.15 -13.21
CA ILE A 16 -6.75 8.33 -14.22
C ILE A 16 -6.85 9.72 -14.86
N GLN A 17 -8.08 10.19 -15.12
CA GLN A 17 -8.32 11.49 -15.76
C GLN A 17 -7.83 12.68 -14.92
N ARG A 18 -7.77 12.56 -13.59
CA ARG A 18 -7.18 13.60 -12.73
C ARG A 18 -5.72 13.90 -13.05
N GLY A 19 -4.99 12.97 -13.64
CA GLY A 19 -3.63 13.22 -14.11
C GLY A 19 -3.53 14.26 -15.23
N ALA A 20 -4.63 14.54 -15.94
CA ALA A 20 -4.67 15.58 -16.98
C ALA A 20 -4.73 17.01 -16.38
N GLU A 21 -5.02 17.14 -15.09
CA GLU A 21 -5.04 18.42 -14.36
C GLU A 21 -3.63 18.88 -13.93
N GLN A 22 -2.64 17.99 -14.06
CA GLN A 22 -1.25 18.26 -13.68
C GLN A 22 -0.42 18.64 -14.90
N ASP A 23 0.42 19.63 -14.74
CA ASP A 23 1.40 20.01 -15.75
C ASP A 23 2.78 19.36 -15.53
N ALA A 24 3.73 19.64 -16.43
CA ALA A 24 5.08 19.10 -16.33
C ALA A 24 5.84 19.62 -15.09
N ALA A 25 5.59 20.86 -14.67
CA ALA A 25 6.23 21.42 -13.48
C ALA A 25 5.72 20.74 -12.21
N ASP A 26 4.41 20.48 -12.13
CA ASP A 26 3.82 19.69 -11.03
C ASP A 26 4.47 18.31 -10.91
N TYR A 27 4.62 17.61 -12.04
CA TYR A 27 5.25 16.29 -12.07
C TYR A 27 6.71 16.34 -11.59
N ILE A 28 7.50 17.31 -12.06
CA ILE A 28 8.90 17.50 -11.65
C ILE A 28 8.99 17.77 -10.15
N ASN A 29 8.11 18.65 -9.63
CA ASN A 29 8.05 18.97 -8.21
C ASN A 29 7.67 17.75 -7.37
N LEU A 30 6.69 16.95 -7.80
CA LEU A 30 6.28 15.72 -7.11
C LEU A 30 7.40 14.68 -7.07
N VAL A 31 8.13 14.49 -8.18
CA VAL A 31 9.29 13.57 -8.23
C VAL A 31 10.38 14.02 -7.28
N SER A 32 10.67 15.32 -7.23
CA SER A 32 11.67 15.89 -6.32
C SER A 32 11.25 15.72 -4.86
N ALA A 33 10.01 16.07 -4.53
CA ALA A 33 9.46 15.92 -3.19
C ALA A 33 9.45 14.46 -2.72
N ARG A 34 9.12 13.51 -3.62
CA ARG A 34 9.20 12.06 -3.32
C ARG A 34 10.63 11.64 -2.97
N LYS A 35 11.63 12.07 -3.74
CA LYS A 35 13.04 11.76 -3.46
C LYS A 35 13.48 12.28 -2.09
N ASP A 36 13.11 13.51 -1.76
CA ASP A 36 13.46 14.12 -0.48
C ASP A 36 12.75 13.44 0.70
N PHE A 37 11.49 13.08 0.54
CA PHE A 37 10.75 12.31 1.54
C PHE A 37 11.38 10.93 1.76
N SER A 38 11.63 10.17 0.69
CA SER A 38 12.22 8.82 0.77
C SER A 38 13.60 8.86 1.44
N ARG A 39 14.44 9.87 1.13
CA ARG A 39 15.73 10.05 1.79
C ARG A 39 15.58 10.27 3.30
N ARG A 40 14.68 11.15 3.72
CA ARG A 40 14.44 11.43 5.15
C ARG A 40 13.92 10.20 5.89
N VAL A 41 12.98 9.48 5.30
CA VAL A 41 12.45 8.25 5.91
C VAL A 41 13.56 7.20 6.02
N ARG A 42 14.37 7.02 4.99
CA ARG A 42 15.51 6.10 5.01
C ARG A 42 16.46 6.39 6.18
N THR A 43 16.84 7.65 6.40
CA THR A 43 17.69 8.03 7.53
C THR A 43 17.08 7.65 8.87
N ILE A 44 15.75 7.80 9.03
CA ILE A 44 15.04 7.45 10.28
C ILE A 44 14.95 5.93 10.45
N THR A 45 14.80 5.19 9.35
CA THR A 45 14.57 3.73 9.39
C THR A 45 15.84 2.90 9.30
N GLU A 46 16.98 3.49 8.95
CA GLU A 46 18.28 2.81 8.82
C GLU A 46 18.67 1.96 10.04
N PRO A 47 18.43 2.36 11.31
CA PRO A 47 18.76 1.55 12.48
C PRO A 47 17.85 0.31 12.66
N TYR A 48 16.79 0.17 11.89
CA TYR A 48 15.79 -0.88 12.05
C TYR A 48 15.84 -1.88 10.89
N ASP A 49 15.50 -3.13 11.17
CA ASP A 49 15.50 -4.19 10.16
C ASP A 49 14.32 -4.11 9.19
N ALA A 50 13.18 -3.64 9.64
CA ALA A 50 11.98 -3.40 8.84
C ALA A 50 11.00 -2.45 9.55
N LEU A 51 10.13 -1.80 8.78
CA LEU A 51 8.94 -1.14 9.31
C LEU A 51 7.80 -2.14 9.42
N LEU A 52 7.03 -2.06 10.51
CA LEU A 52 5.86 -2.90 10.75
C LEU A 52 4.59 -2.06 10.78
N MET A 53 3.56 -2.52 10.09
CA MET A 53 2.23 -1.92 10.15
C MET A 53 1.16 -2.92 9.71
N PRO A 54 -0.14 -2.70 10.02
CA PRO A 54 -1.20 -3.47 9.39
C PRO A 54 -1.12 -3.32 7.86
N THR A 55 -1.32 -4.42 7.11
CA THR A 55 -1.28 -4.38 5.63
C THR A 55 -2.30 -3.38 5.09
N VAL A 56 -3.51 -3.42 5.64
CA VAL A 56 -4.56 -2.43 5.37
C VAL A 56 -5.16 -1.97 6.70
N PRO A 57 -5.65 -0.73 6.79
CA PRO A 57 -6.10 -0.16 8.07
C PRO A 57 -7.48 -0.63 8.54
N ILE A 58 -8.19 -1.38 7.73
CA ILE A 58 -9.52 -1.94 8.03
C ILE A 58 -9.61 -3.38 7.55
N VAL A 59 -10.49 -4.16 8.16
CA VAL A 59 -10.90 -5.47 7.61
C VAL A 59 -11.73 -5.29 6.34
N ALA A 60 -11.88 -6.35 5.54
CA ALA A 60 -12.65 -6.29 4.30
C ALA A 60 -14.07 -5.76 4.56
N PRO A 61 -14.49 -4.69 3.87
CA PRO A 61 -15.84 -4.14 4.00
C PRO A 61 -16.88 -5.09 3.39
N ARG A 62 -18.13 -4.97 3.80
CA ARG A 62 -19.22 -5.69 3.14
C ARG A 62 -19.50 -5.06 1.78
N LEU A 63 -19.87 -5.87 0.78
CA LEU A 63 -20.16 -5.35 -0.58
C LEU A 63 -21.25 -4.27 -0.57
N ARG A 64 -22.28 -4.43 0.27
CA ARG A 64 -23.34 -3.42 0.43
C ARG A 64 -22.85 -2.05 0.93
N ASP A 65 -21.71 -2.00 1.61
CA ASP A 65 -21.12 -0.76 2.11
C ASP A 65 -20.34 0.00 1.01
N LEU A 66 -20.24 -0.58 -0.20
CA LEU A 66 -19.52 -0.07 -1.37
C LEU A 66 -20.42 0.30 -2.55
N GLU A 67 -21.75 0.31 -2.37
CA GLU A 67 -22.71 0.52 -3.46
C GLU A 67 -22.61 1.94 -4.04
N SER A 68 -22.45 2.97 -3.21
CA SER A 68 -22.28 4.33 -3.72
C SER A 68 -20.83 4.61 -4.13
N ASP A 69 -20.65 5.43 -5.17
CA ASP A 69 -19.32 5.82 -5.67
C ASP A 69 -18.51 6.58 -4.62
N GLU A 70 -19.19 7.35 -3.77
CA GLU A 70 -18.54 8.07 -2.67
C GLU A 70 -18.02 7.10 -1.61
N ALA A 71 -18.84 6.15 -1.14
CA ALA A 71 -18.44 5.14 -0.16
C ALA A 71 -17.30 4.27 -0.71
N PHE A 72 -17.43 3.82 -1.98
CA PHE A 72 -16.38 3.06 -2.65
C PHE A 72 -15.07 3.84 -2.69
N SER A 73 -15.09 5.08 -3.15
CA SER A 73 -13.88 5.91 -3.28
C SER A 73 -13.20 6.14 -1.94
N ARG A 74 -13.96 6.47 -0.90
CA ARG A 74 -13.46 6.68 0.46
C ARG A 74 -12.80 5.43 1.03
N ILE A 75 -13.47 4.28 0.93
CA ILE A 75 -12.96 3.01 1.46
C ILE A 75 -11.75 2.53 0.64
N ASN A 76 -11.79 2.65 -0.70
CA ASN A 76 -10.67 2.30 -1.56
C ASN A 76 -9.41 3.11 -1.24
N LEU A 77 -9.52 4.42 -1.04
CA LEU A 77 -8.41 5.26 -0.64
C LEU A 77 -7.87 4.86 0.75
N LEU A 78 -8.76 4.52 1.68
CA LEU A 78 -8.37 4.07 3.00
C LEU A 78 -7.59 2.73 2.93
N MET A 79 -8.07 1.76 2.15
CA MET A 79 -7.39 0.47 1.98
C MET A 79 -6.03 0.59 1.31
N LEU A 80 -5.86 1.53 0.38
CA LEU A 80 -4.59 1.78 -0.31
C LEU A 80 -3.58 2.56 0.53
N ARG A 81 -3.99 3.16 1.65
CA ARG A 81 -3.15 4.07 2.44
C ARG A 81 -1.83 3.45 2.88
N ASN A 82 -1.86 2.27 3.48
CA ASN A 82 -0.67 1.62 4.02
C ASN A 82 0.23 1.03 2.91
N PRO A 83 -0.28 0.26 1.92
CA PRO A 83 0.53 -0.22 0.81
C PRO A 83 1.17 0.90 -0.02
N THR A 84 0.49 2.06 -0.13
CA THR A 84 1.04 3.22 -0.82
C THR A 84 2.34 3.71 -0.19
N LEU A 85 2.53 3.56 1.13
CA LEU A 85 3.78 3.96 1.77
C LEU A 85 4.96 3.15 1.23
N ALA A 86 4.85 1.82 1.15
CA ALA A 86 5.90 0.96 0.59
C ALA A 86 6.23 1.35 -0.87
N ASN A 87 5.20 1.55 -1.70
CA ASN A 87 5.35 1.99 -3.09
C ASN A 87 6.00 3.37 -3.20
N PHE A 88 5.61 4.31 -2.33
CA PHE A 88 6.14 5.67 -2.36
C PHE A 88 7.60 5.73 -1.95
N LEU A 89 8.01 4.88 -0.99
CA LEU A 89 9.39 4.75 -0.52
C LEU A 89 10.29 3.96 -1.49
N ASP A 90 9.71 3.33 -2.53
CA ASP A 90 10.43 2.42 -3.42
C ASP A 90 11.05 1.23 -2.65
N GLY A 91 10.34 0.75 -1.62
CA GLY A 91 10.72 -0.36 -0.78
C GLY A 91 10.10 -1.68 -1.23
N CYS A 92 10.67 -2.78 -0.75
CA CYS A 92 10.02 -4.08 -0.83
C CYS A 92 9.07 -4.28 0.35
N SER A 93 8.01 -5.08 0.18
CA SER A 93 7.10 -5.37 1.28
C SER A 93 6.48 -6.76 1.19
N ILE A 94 6.15 -7.33 2.35
CA ILE A 94 5.47 -8.61 2.48
C ILE A 94 4.38 -8.50 3.55
N SER A 95 3.26 -9.18 3.33
CA SER A 95 2.17 -9.29 4.29
C SER A 95 2.10 -10.70 4.86
N ILE A 96 2.13 -10.81 6.18
CA ILE A 96 2.04 -12.06 6.94
C ILE A 96 0.65 -12.15 7.58
N PRO A 97 -0.09 -13.26 7.46
CA PRO A 97 -1.36 -13.43 8.14
C PRO A 97 -1.16 -13.46 9.66
N CYS A 98 -1.98 -12.69 10.40
CA CYS A 98 -1.88 -12.61 11.85
C CYS A 98 -3.25 -12.64 12.56
N HIS A 99 -4.32 -13.02 11.86
CA HIS A 99 -5.67 -13.20 12.40
C HIS A 99 -5.86 -14.61 12.99
N ARG A 100 -6.85 -14.78 13.86
CA ARG A 100 -7.22 -16.10 14.38
C ARG A 100 -8.16 -16.81 13.41
N GLN A 101 -8.21 -18.12 13.48
CA GLN A 101 -9.18 -18.90 12.69
C GLN A 101 -10.61 -18.45 13.01
N GLY A 102 -11.41 -18.18 11.98
CA GLY A 102 -12.79 -17.68 12.10
C GLY A 102 -12.92 -16.16 12.19
N ASP A 103 -11.83 -15.43 12.42
CA ASP A 103 -11.84 -13.97 12.36
C ASP A 103 -11.71 -13.45 10.92
N ALA A 104 -12.05 -12.18 10.72
CA ALA A 104 -11.78 -11.51 9.45
C ALA A 104 -10.27 -11.49 9.17
N PRO A 105 -9.82 -11.72 7.91
CA PRO A 105 -8.41 -11.73 7.57
C PRO A 105 -7.71 -10.41 7.89
N VAL A 106 -6.60 -10.51 8.63
CA VAL A 106 -5.72 -9.39 8.97
C VAL A 106 -4.29 -9.77 8.63
N GLY A 107 -3.57 -8.86 7.99
CA GLY A 107 -2.16 -9.01 7.65
C GLY A 107 -1.27 -8.03 8.40
N LEU A 108 -0.13 -8.50 8.87
CA LEU A 108 0.99 -7.70 9.33
C LEU A 108 1.92 -7.47 8.15
N MET A 109 2.08 -6.21 7.74
CA MET A 109 2.99 -5.84 6.65
C MET A 109 4.35 -5.45 7.21
N LEU A 110 5.40 -6.06 6.63
CA LEU A 110 6.77 -5.66 6.81
C LEU A 110 7.21 -4.89 5.56
N ILE A 111 7.90 -3.76 5.76
CA ILE A 111 8.47 -2.97 4.67
C ILE A 111 9.99 -2.92 4.89
N GLY A 112 10.73 -3.39 3.89
CA GLY A 112 12.19 -3.33 3.81
C GLY A 112 12.68 -2.20 2.91
N GLN A 113 13.99 -2.03 2.86
CA GLN A 113 14.64 -1.08 1.97
C GLN A 113 14.51 -1.50 0.50
N HIS A 114 14.82 -0.60 -0.41
CA HIS A 114 14.84 -0.88 -1.84
C HIS A 114 15.77 -2.06 -2.17
N ALA A 115 15.28 -3.01 -2.96
CA ALA A 115 16.00 -4.22 -3.41
C ALA A 115 16.52 -5.16 -2.28
N ASP A 116 15.96 -5.07 -1.07
CA ASP A 116 16.33 -5.90 0.08
C ASP A 116 15.38 -7.10 0.27
N ASP A 117 14.82 -7.62 -0.83
CA ASP A 117 13.78 -8.65 -0.82
C ASP A 117 14.21 -9.93 -0.09
N ALA A 118 15.43 -10.41 -0.34
CA ALA A 118 15.93 -11.64 0.28
C ALA A 118 16.02 -11.53 1.81
N ARG A 119 16.51 -10.38 2.31
CA ARG A 119 16.56 -10.11 3.75
C ARG A 119 15.16 -9.99 4.33
N LEU A 120 14.28 -9.26 3.66
CA LEU A 120 12.90 -9.10 4.11
C LEU A 120 12.17 -10.44 4.20
N LEU A 121 12.34 -11.33 3.24
CA LEU A 121 11.78 -12.68 3.26
C LEU A 121 12.29 -13.50 4.45
N ALA A 122 13.58 -13.41 4.76
CA ALA A 122 14.16 -14.10 5.92
C ALA A 122 13.57 -13.59 7.25
N ILE A 123 13.45 -12.26 7.40
CA ILE A 123 12.82 -11.63 8.56
C ILE A 123 11.36 -12.05 8.67
N ALA A 124 10.63 -11.99 7.56
CA ALA A 124 9.22 -12.37 7.50
C ALA A 124 8.99 -13.82 7.94
N GLY A 125 9.80 -14.77 7.46
CA GLY A 125 9.74 -16.16 7.85
C GLY A 125 10.04 -16.41 9.34
N ALA A 126 10.86 -15.55 9.97
CA ALA A 126 11.10 -15.61 11.40
C ALA A 126 9.88 -15.09 12.19
N ILE A 127 9.32 -13.96 11.76
CA ILE A 127 8.16 -13.33 12.41
C ILE A 127 6.89 -14.18 12.22
N GLU A 128 6.70 -14.78 11.04
CA GLU A 128 5.53 -15.62 10.75
C GLU A 128 5.38 -16.76 11.77
N ARG A 129 6.49 -17.40 12.16
CA ARG A 129 6.48 -18.44 13.21
C ARG A 129 6.00 -17.96 14.57
N LEU A 130 6.04 -16.67 14.84
CA LEU A 130 5.61 -16.06 16.10
C LEU A 130 4.16 -15.58 16.05
N VAL A 131 3.72 -15.07 14.89
CA VAL A 131 2.43 -14.39 14.75
C VAL A 131 1.39 -15.21 13.99
N ALA A 132 1.81 -16.24 13.23
CA ALA A 132 0.89 -17.11 12.51
C ALA A 132 -0.12 -17.73 13.48
N PRO A 133 -1.40 -17.80 13.08
CA PRO A 133 -2.41 -18.47 13.89
C PRO A 133 -1.97 -19.91 14.16
N ARG A 134 -1.92 -20.30 15.42
CA ARG A 134 -1.74 -21.72 15.78
C ARG A 134 -3.10 -22.40 15.55
N TYR A 135 -3.17 -23.18 14.49
CA TYR A 135 -4.31 -24.04 14.16
C TYR A 135 -4.37 -25.23 15.11
#